data_ef3687993c287456ad734df1af75ffb5
#
_entry.id   ef3687993c287456ad734df1af75ffb5
#
_cell.length_a   1.000
_cell.length_b   1.000
_cell.length_c   1.000
_cell.angle_alpha   90.00
_cell.angle_beta   90.00
_cell.angle_gamma   90.00
#
_symmetry.space_group_name_H-M   'P 1'
#
loop_
_entity.id
_entity.type
_entity.pdbx_description
1 polymer ?
#
loop_
_entity_poly.entity_id
_entity_poly.type
_entity_poly.pdbx_seq_one_letter_code
_entity_poly.pdbx_strand_id
1 'polypeptide(L)'
;IATNYNVETKVGLTGFKWIAKMVRDFPELDFIGGGEESFGYMVGGFVRDKDAVTATLLACEIAAYAKQNGSSFYEELLAIYIRNKFYKEHLIAITKKGMHGAAEIQQMLSDMRNNPLKEIDGEKVATLSDYQASIRKNLITGEITNIDLPKSNVLIYQTTNGTRIAARPSGT
;
A
#
# COMPACT_ATOMS: atom_id res chain seq x y z
N ILE A 1 13.03 0.61 4.82
CA ILE A 1 13.13 0.35 6.28
C ILE A 1 13.52 -1.11 6.52
N ALA A 2 12.69 -2.07 6.13
CA ALA A 2 12.91 -3.49 6.41
C ALA A 2 14.29 -3.99 5.96
N THR A 3 14.75 -3.57 4.80
CA THR A 3 16.08 -3.90 4.25
C THR A 3 17.23 -3.52 5.19
N ASN A 4 17.10 -2.43 5.95
CA ASN A 4 18.14 -2.00 6.91
C ASN A 4 18.23 -2.93 8.12
N TYR A 5 17.27 -3.82 8.28
CA TYR A 5 17.23 -4.83 9.35
C TYR A 5 17.35 -6.26 8.80
N ASN A 6 17.74 -6.42 7.54
CA ASN A 6 17.80 -7.70 6.84
C ASN A 6 16.46 -8.45 6.82
N VAL A 7 15.35 -7.70 6.77
CA VAL A 7 13.99 -8.25 6.70
C VAL A 7 13.50 -8.18 5.27
N GLU A 8 13.04 -9.30 4.74
CA GLU A 8 12.40 -9.37 3.43
C GLU A 8 11.00 -8.74 3.49
N THR A 9 10.64 -7.98 2.46
CA THR A 9 9.29 -7.40 2.32
C THR A 9 8.59 -8.01 1.11
N LYS A 10 7.44 -8.61 1.34
CA LYS A 10 6.54 -9.09 0.27
C LYS A 10 5.38 -8.13 0.12
N VAL A 11 5.05 -7.79 -1.12
CA VAL A 11 3.94 -6.88 -1.45
C VAL A 11 2.86 -7.67 -2.17
N GLY A 12 1.63 -7.57 -1.69
CA GLY A 12 0.46 -8.22 -2.27
C GLY A 12 -0.62 -7.23 -2.69
N LEU A 13 -1.72 -7.77 -3.16
CA LEU A 13 -2.95 -7.00 -3.40
C LEU A 13 -3.60 -6.62 -2.06
N THR A 14 -4.48 -5.64 -2.09
CA THR A 14 -5.25 -5.22 -0.90
C THR A 14 -6.13 -6.35 -0.37
N GLY A 15 -6.12 -6.50 0.94
CA GLY A 15 -6.91 -7.46 1.70
C GLY A 15 -6.06 -8.49 2.43
N PHE A 16 -6.37 -8.72 3.71
CA PHE A 16 -5.62 -9.64 4.58
C PHE A 16 -5.56 -11.08 4.07
N LYS A 17 -6.51 -11.51 3.24
CA LYS A 17 -6.45 -12.81 2.55
C LYS A 17 -5.13 -13.02 1.77
N TRP A 18 -4.55 -11.94 1.24
CA TRP A 18 -3.29 -12.00 0.51
C TRP A 18 -2.09 -12.10 1.44
N ILE A 19 -2.14 -11.41 2.59
CA ILE A 19 -1.12 -11.55 3.63
C ILE A 19 -1.17 -12.98 4.20
N ALA A 20 -2.36 -13.46 4.56
CA ALA A 20 -2.56 -14.83 5.05
C ALA A 20 -2.11 -15.89 4.01
N LYS A 21 -2.35 -15.63 2.72
CA LYS A 21 -1.86 -16.48 1.63
C LYS A 21 -0.34 -16.51 1.61
N MET A 22 0.33 -15.36 1.68
CA MET A 22 1.81 -15.28 1.68
C MET A 22 2.39 -16.01 2.90
N VAL A 23 1.82 -15.85 4.09
CA VAL A 23 2.26 -16.60 5.29
C VAL A 23 2.12 -18.12 5.10
N ARG A 24 1.09 -18.57 4.41
CA ARG A 24 0.90 -20.00 4.09
C ARG A 24 1.86 -20.50 3.01
N ASP A 25 2.09 -19.69 1.98
CA ASP A 25 2.84 -20.09 0.80
C ASP A 25 4.37 -20.05 1.03
N PHE A 26 4.82 -19.38 2.10
CA PHE A 26 6.23 -19.30 2.52
C PHE A 26 6.41 -19.77 3.97
N PRO A 27 6.12 -21.04 4.28
CA PRO A 27 6.15 -21.54 5.65
C PRO A 27 7.56 -21.61 6.25
N GLU A 28 8.59 -21.51 5.42
CA GLU A 28 9.99 -21.47 5.82
C GLU A 28 10.43 -20.10 6.34
N LEU A 29 9.62 -19.06 6.15
CA LEU A 29 9.93 -17.71 6.58
C LEU A 29 9.20 -17.37 7.89
N ASP A 30 9.93 -16.76 8.81
CA ASP A 30 9.34 -16.20 10.03
C ASP A 30 8.59 -14.91 9.70
N PHE A 31 7.27 -14.97 9.78
CA PHE A 31 6.42 -13.80 9.57
C PHE A 31 6.43 -12.88 10.80
N ILE A 32 6.97 -11.68 10.63
CA ILE A 32 7.07 -10.68 11.69
C ILE A 32 5.78 -9.88 11.82
N GLY A 33 5.26 -9.35 10.72
CA GLY A 33 4.05 -8.55 10.72
C GLY A 33 3.65 -8.10 9.31
N GLY A 34 2.42 -7.62 9.18
CA GLY A 34 1.90 -7.09 7.94
C GLY A 34 0.74 -6.14 8.16
N GLY A 35 0.53 -5.26 7.22
CA GLY A 35 -0.54 -4.27 7.27
C GLY A 35 -1.04 -3.87 5.90
N GLU A 36 -2.12 -3.14 5.90
CA GLU A 36 -2.69 -2.54 4.71
C GLU A 36 -3.02 -1.05 4.94
N GLU A 37 -3.23 -0.32 3.85
CA GLU A 37 -3.48 1.13 3.87
C GLU A 37 -4.75 1.53 4.64
N SER A 38 -5.67 0.59 4.86
CA SER A 38 -6.93 0.79 5.60
C SER A 38 -6.81 0.51 7.10
N PHE A 39 -5.61 0.72 7.67
CA PHE A 39 -5.29 0.60 9.09
C PHE A 39 -5.40 -0.82 9.70
N GLY A 40 -5.56 -1.84 8.87
CA GLY A 40 -5.46 -3.22 9.32
C GLY A 40 -4.01 -3.57 9.60
N TYR A 41 -3.74 -4.24 10.74
CA TYR A 41 -2.41 -4.71 11.12
C TYR A 41 -2.47 -6.10 11.74
N MET A 42 -1.40 -6.87 11.57
CA MET A 42 -1.24 -8.24 12.06
C MET A 42 0.21 -8.42 12.53
N VAL A 43 0.38 -8.93 13.73
CA VAL A 43 1.69 -9.20 14.35
C VAL A 43 1.86 -10.70 14.50
N GLY A 44 2.93 -11.27 13.94
CA GLY A 44 3.16 -12.71 13.97
C GLY A 44 2.12 -13.51 13.17
N GLY A 45 2.29 -14.82 13.10
CA GLY A 45 1.52 -15.71 12.24
C GLY A 45 0.37 -16.48 12.91
N PHE A 46 0.05 -16.21 14.17
CA PHE A 46 -0.94 -16.97 14.93
C PHE A 46 -2.39 -16.55 14.66
N VAL A 47 -2.64 -15.28 14.34
CA VAL A 47 -3.90 -14.80 13.79
C VAL A 47 -3.69 -14.48 12.31
N ARG A 48 -4.56 -14.98 11.43
CA ARG A 48 -4.42 -14.85 9.97
C ARG A 48 -5.34 -13.77 9.38
N ASP A 49 -5.66 -12.78 10.18
CA ASP A 49 -6.44 -11.59 9.81
C ASP A 49 -6.00 -10.41 10.68
N LYS A 50 -6.57 -9.24 10.45
CA LYS A 50 -6.36 -8.03 11.26
C LYS A 50 -6.59 -8.34 12.73
N ASP A 51 -5.65 -7.96 13.57
CA ASP A 51 -5.75 -8.18 15.02
C ASP A 51 -5.43 -6.88 15.78
N ALA A 52 -6.49 -6.20 16.17
CA ALA A 52 -6.38 -4.96 16.92
C ALA A 52 -5.83 -5.16 18.34
N VAL A 53 -5.98 -6.35 18.92
CA VAL A 53 -5.50 -6.62 20.29
C VAL A 53 -3.98 -6.67 20.28
N THR A 54 -3.37 -7.49 19.44
CA THR A 54 -1.91 -7.58 19.35
C THR A 54 -1.28 -6.32 18.78
N ALA A 55 -1.94 -5.64 17.83
CA ALA A 55 -1.47 -4.35 17.32
C ALA A 55 -1.46 -3.27 18.42
N THR A 56 -2.48 -3.23 19.30
CA THR A 56 -2.52 -2.31 20.43
C THR A 56 -1.45 -2.65 21.46
N LEU A 57 -1.24 -3.92 21.77
CA LEU A 57 -0.18 -4.36 22.69
C LEU A 57 1.19 -3.91 22.15
N LEU A 58 1.49 -4.17 20.88
CA LEU A 58 2.73 -3.74 20.24
C LEU A 58 2.90 -2.22 20.31
N ALA A 59 1.85 -1.44 20.05
CA ALA A 59 1.90 0.01 20.17
C ALA A 59 2.22 0.46 21.60
N CYS A 60 1.65 -0.20 22.63
CA CYS A 60 1.97 0.07 24.02
C CYS A 60 3.42 -0.28 24.37
N GLU A 61 3.94 -1.39 23.86
CA GLU A 61 5.33 -1.78 24.06
C GLU A 61 6.30 -0.76 23.43
N ILE A 62 6.03 -0.34 22.19
CA ILE A 62 6.83 0.70 21.53
C ILE A 62 6.80 2.01 22.31
N ALA A 63 5.64 2.43 22.80
CA ALA A 63 5.50 3.64 23.60
C ALA A 63 6.24 3.54 24.94
N ALA A 64 6.17 2.39 25.61
CA ALA A 64 6.90 2.14 26.86
C ALA A 64 8.42 2.15 26.64
N TYR A 65 8.88 1.49 25.60
CA TYR A 65 10.30 1.47 25.21
C TYR A 65 10.82 2.90 24.89
N ALA A 66 10.08 3.65 24.09
CA ALA A 66 10.44 5.02 23.76
C ALA A 66 10.56 5.87 25.05
N LYS A 67 9.55 5.80 25.92
CA LYS A 67 9.56 6.52 27.21
C LYS A 67 10.74 6.13 28.10
N GLN A 68 11.07 4.86 28.19
CA GLN A 68 12.22 4.38 28.96
C GLN A 68 13.55 4.94 28.42
N ASN A 69 13.65 5.19 27.13
CA ASN A 69 14.82 5.77 26.49
C ASN A 69 14.76 7.32 26.36
N GLY A 70 13.88 7.98 27.08
CA GLY A 70 13.75 9.44 27.08
C GLY A 70 13.18 10.01 25.77
N SER A 71 12.44 9.19 25.01
CA SER A 71 11.85 9.54 23.72
C SER A 71 10.32 9.37 23.77
N SER A 72 9.65 9.65 22.69
CA SER A 72 8.21 9.42 22.52
C SER A 72 7.94 8.62 21.24
N PHE A 73 6.75 8.07 21.13
CA PHE A 73 6.30 7.37 19.94
C PHE A 73 6.45 8.23 18.67
N TYR A 74 6.17 9.54 18.79
CA TYR A 74 6.31 10.49 17.69
C TYR A 74 7.78 10.76 17.34
N GLU A 75 8.65 10.92 18.32
CA GLU A 75 10.09 11.12 18.10
C GLU A 75 10.74 9.89 17.47
N GLU A 76 10.32 8.68 17.85
CA GLU A 76 10.76 7.44 17.17
C GLU A 76 10.33 7.42 15.69
N LEU A 77 9.10 7.87 15.36
CA LEU A 77 8.67 8.02 13.98
C LEU A 77 9.52 9.02 13.21
N LEU A 78 9.82 10.18 13.81
CA LEU A 78 10.72 11.17 13.19
C LEU A 78 12.13 10.61 12.96
N ALA A 79 12.66 9.84 13.92
CA ALA A 79 13.95 9.19 13.78
C ALA A 79 13.96 8.17 12.63
N ILE A 80 12.85 7.46 12.40
CA ILE A 80 12.67 6.58 11.24
C ILE A 80 12.70 7.37 9.93
N TYR A 81 12.01 8.51 9.85
CA TYR A 81 12.03 9.38 8.68
C TYR A 81 13.43 9.94 8.39
N ILE A 82 14.15 10.39 9.41
CA ILE A 82 15.51 10.91 9.26
C ILE A 82 16.44 9.83 8.70
N ARG A 83 16.37 8.62 9.22
CA ARG A 83 17.22 7.49 8.79
C ARG A 83 16.88 6.94 7.41
N ASN A 84 15.58 6.96 7.02
CA ASN A 84 15.10 6.24 5.84
C ASN A 84 14.49 7.14 4.77
N LYS A 85 14.63 8.45 4.86
CA LYS A 85 13.95 9.50 4.09
C LYS A 85 12.49 9.67 4.51
N PHE A 86 11.99 10.87 4.29
CA PHE A 86 10.62 11.23 4.60
C PHE A 86 9.67 10.76 3.50
N TYR A 87 8.68 9.98 3.88
CA TYR A 87 7.57 9.57 3.02
C TYR A 87 6.28 10.11 3.62
N LYS A 88 5.53 10.88 2.86
CA LYS A 88 4.22 11.39 3.25
C LYS A 88 3.14 10.61 2.51
N GLU A 89 2.21 10.08 3.27
CA GLU A 89 1.04 9.37 2.74
C GLU A 89 -0.23 10.20 2.97
N HIS A 90 -1.18 10.05 2.06
CA HIS A 90 -2.48 10.68 2.17
C HIS A 90 -3.55 9.80 1.54
N LEU A 91 -4.66 9.57 2.27
CA LEU A 91 -5.82 8.84 1.77
C LEU A 91 -6.89 9.83 1.31
N ILE A 92 -7.32 9.68 0.05
CA ILE A 92 -8.46 10.40 -0.51
C ILE A 92 -9.61 9.42 -0.66
N ALA A 93 -10.66 9.56 0.15
CA ALA A 93 -11.87 8.75 0.06
C ALA A 93 -12.98 9.51 -0.68
N ILE A 94 -13.39 8.99 -1.85
CA ILE A 94 -14.48 9.56 -2.65
C ILE A 94 -15.71 8.69 -2.49
N THR A 95 -16.76 9.21 -1.88
CA THR A 95 -18.03 8.50 -1.70
C THR A 95 -19.08 9.02 -2.67
N LYS A 96 -19.66 8.14 -3.47
CA LYS A 96 -20.80 8.41 -4.34
C LYS A 96 -22.03 7.68 -3.80
N LYS A 97 -23.05 8.42 -3.43
CA LYS A 97 -24.29 7.87 -2.86
C LYS A 97 -25.33 7.54 -3.94
N GLY A 98 -26.24 6.64 -3.60
CA GLY A 98 -27.39 6.29 -4.45
C GLY A 98 -27.09 5.21 -5.49
N MET A 99 -28.13 4.83 -6.21
CA MET A 99 -28.12 3.69 -7.14
C MET A 99 -27.10 3.85 -8.29
N HIS A 100 -26.80 5.08 -8.69
CA HIS A 100 -25.83 5.38 -9.76
C HIS A 100 -24.39 5.54 -9.26
N GLY A 101 -24.17 5.66 -7.93
CA GLY A 101 -22.86 5.94 -7.37
C GLY A 101 -21.81 4.88 -7.71
N ALA A 102 -22.17 3.60 -7.67
CA ALA A 102 -21.26 2.52 -8.05
C ALA A 102 -20.86 2.60 -9.54
N ALA A 103 -21.79 2.93 -10.43
CA ALA A 103 -21.51 3.11 -11.85
C ALA A 103 -20.60 4.31 -12.11
N GLU A 104 -20.80 5.42 -11.40
CA GLU A 104 -19.94 6.60 -11.49
C GLU A 104 -18.50 6.28 -11.06
N ILE A 105 -18.31 5.53 -9.97
CA ILE A 105 -16.98 5.12 -9.52
C ILE A 105 -16.29 4.22 -10.56
N GLN A 106 -17.03 3.27 -11.16
CA GLN A 106 -16.48 2.44 -12.23
C GLN A 106 -16.11 3.26 -13.46
N GLN A 107 -16.94 4.25 -13.81
CA GLN A 107 -16.66 5.16 -14.92
C GLN A 107 -15.42 6.00 -14.67
N MET A 108 -15.21 6.54 -13.46
CA MET A 108 -13.99 7.29 -13.10
C MET A 108 -12.73 6.46 -13.35
N LEU A 109 -12.71 5.18 -12.94
CA LEU A 109 -11.56 4.31 -13.18
C LEU A 109 -11.36 3.97 -14.66
N SER A 110 -12.47 3.80 -15.40
CA SER A 110 -12.43 3.60 -16.84
C SER A 110 -11.83 4.81 -17.55
N ASP A 111 -12.24 6.01 -17.15
CA ASP A 111 -11.72 7.26 -17.72
C ASP A 111 -10.22 7.44 -17.43
N MET A 112 -9.80 7.12 -16.21
CA MET A 112 -8.37 7.12 -15.85
C MET A 112 -7.56 6.11 -16.68
N ARG A 113 -8.13 4.95 -17.05
CA ARG A 113 -7.45 3.98 -17.94
C ARG A 113 -7.33 4.49 -19.36
N ASN A 114 -8.43 5.03 -19.89
CA ASN A 114 -8.51 5.45 -21.29
C ASN A 114 -7.77 6.76 -21.54
N ASN A 115 -7.72 7.63 -20.53
CA ASN A 115 -7.06 8.93 -20.56
C ASN A 115 -6.07 9.05 -19.40
N PRO A 116 -4.93 8.37 -19.46
CA PRO A 116 -3.94 8.38 -18.37
C PRO A 116 -3.48 9.79 -18.02
N LEU A 117 -3.34 10.03 -16.71
CA LEU A 117 -2.75 11.27 -16.22
C LEU A 117 -1.34 11.44 -16.77
N LYS A 118 -1.02 12.62 -17.28
CA LYS A 118 0.31 12.95 -17.79
C LYS A 118 1.19 13.58 -16.74
N GLU A 119 0.56 14.22 -15.74
CA GLU A 119 1.22 14.99 -14.69
C GLU A 119 0.44 14.88 -13.39
N ILE A 120 1.13 14.92 -12.26
CA ILE A 120 0.59 14.92 -10.91
C ILE A 120 1.41 15.92 -10.12
N ASP A 121 0.77 16.99 -9.62
CA ASP A 121 1.39 18.07 -8.83
C ASP A 121 2.67 18.63 -9.48
N GLY A 122 2.61 18.91 -10.80
CA GLY A 122 3.75 19.41 -11.57
C GLY A 122 4.80 18.35 -11.95
N GLU A 123 4.64 17.11 -11.51
CA GLU A 123 5.54 16.01 -11.80
C GLU A 123 5.03 15.14 -12.96
N LYS A 124 5.89 14.88 -13.94
CA LYS A 124 5.55 14.02 -15.07
C LYS A 124 5.30 12.58 -14.62
N VAL A 125 4.18 11.99 -15.07
CA VAL A 125 3.91 10.57 -14.85
C VAL A 125 4.80 9.72 -15.73
N ALA A 126 5.58 8.85 -15.09
CA ALA A 126 6.50 7.94 -15.78
C ALA A 126 5.86 6.59 -16.10
N THR A 127 5.08 6.02 -15.18
CA THR A 127 4.48 4.70 -15.38
C THR A 127 3.02 4.64 -14.94
N LEU A 128 2.26 3.81 -15.65
CA LEU A 128 0.92 3.36 -15.27
C LEU A 128 0.91 1.84 -15.18
N SER A 129 0.57 1.33 -14.01
CA SER A 129 0.29 -0.10 -13.78
C SER A 129 -1.21 -0.32 -13.72
N ASP A 130 -1.76 -1.10 -14.64
CA ASP A 130 -3.15 -1.53 -14.67
C ASP A 130 -3.23 -3.01 -14.29
N TYR A 131 -3.68 -3.29 -13.08
CA TYR A 131 -3.81 -4.65 -12.57
C TYR A 131 -4.99 -5.40 -13.15
N GLN A 132 -5.97 -4.71 -13.72
CA GLN A 132 -7.07 -5.37 -14.44
C GLN A 132 -6.61 -5.93 -15.79
N ALA A 133 -5.75 -5.20 -16.48
CA ALA A 133 -5.14 -5.63 -17.72
C ALA A 133 -3.88 -6.48 -17.51
N SER A 134 -3.35 -6.56 -16.27
CA SER A 134 -2.08 -7.21 -15.91
C SER A 134 -0.88 -6.63 -16.66
N ILE A 135 -0.86 -5.32 -16.91
CA ILE A 135 0.23 -4.63 -17.61
C ILE A 135 0.74 -3.42 -16.83
N ARG A 136 2.04 -3.15 -17.00
CA ARG A 136 2.68 -1.88 -16.64
C ARG A 136 3.18 -1.22 -17.91
N LYS A 137 2.75 0.01 -18.13
CA LYS A 137 3.15 0.83 -19.27
C LYS A 137 4.06 1.95 -18.81
N ASN A 138 5.24 2.07 -19.40
CA ASN A 138 6.07 3.26 -19.29
C ASN A 138 5.50 4.31 -20.23
N LEU A 139 5.01 5.44 -19.70
CA LEU A 139 4.36 6.50 -20.48
C LEU A 139 5.37 7.41 -21.17
N ILE A 140 6.67 7.27 -20.86
CA ILE A 140 7.75 8.04 -21.49
C ILE A 140 8.30 7.28 -22.70
N THR A 141 8.60 5.98 -22.52
CA THR A 141 9.21 5.15 -23.58
C THR A 141 8.18 4.38 -24.40
N GLY A 142 6.97 4.20 -23.90
CA GLY A 142 5.93 3.35 -24.50
C GLY A 142 6.11 1.86 -24.22
N GLU A 143 7.13 1.46 -23.50
CA GLU A 143 7.39 0.05 -23.14
C GLU A 143 6.26 -0.51 -22.29
N ILE A 144 5.88 -1.76 -22.56
CA ILE A 144 4.86 -2.50 -21.82
C ILE A 144 5.48 -3.76 -21.24
N THR A 145 5.30 -3.99 -19.93
CA THR A 145 5.71 -5.19 -19.22
C THR A 145 4.52 -5.85 -18.54
N ASN A 146 4.58 -7.16 -18.33
CA ASN A 146 3.52 -7.90 -17.62
C ASN A 146 3.63 -7.69 -16.11
N ILE A 147 2.48 -7.73 -15.44
CA ILE A 147 2.36 -7.79 -13.97
C ILE A 147 1.96 -9.21 -13.60
N ASP A 148 2.85 -9.92 -12.92
CA ASP A 148 2.62 -11.28 -12.42
C ASP A 148 1.91 -11.27 -11.06
N LEU A 149 0.69 -10.74 -11.03
CA LEU A 149 -0.21 -10.73 -9.88
C LEU A 149 -1.64 -11.01 -10.35
N PRO A 150 -2.51 -11.54 -9.48
CA PRO A 150 -3.91 -11.74 -9.81
C PRO A 150 -4.58 -10.45 -10.29
N LYS A 151 -5.52 -10.56 -11.23
CA LYS A 151 -6.26 -9.42 -11.75
C LYS A 151 -7.06 -8.72 -10.66
N SER A 152 -6.98 -7.41 -10.64
CA SER A 152 -7.70 -6.57 -9.69
C SER A 152 -8.01 -5.21 -10.33
N ASN A 153 -9.15 -4.60 -9.96
CA ASN A 153 -9.51 -3.28 -10.49
C ASN A 153 -8.72 -2.17 -9.74
N VAL A 154 -7.42 -2.14 -9.98
CA VAL A 154 -6.46 -1.19 -9.38
C VAL A 154 -5.64 -0.55 -10.48
N LEU A 155 -5.43 0.75 -10.36
CA LEU A 155 -4.48 1.52 -11.15
C LEU A 155 -3.42 2.12 -10.23
N ILE A 156 -2.16 2.04 -10.62
CA ILE A 156 -1.06 2.74 -9.93
C ILE A 156 -0.32 3.62 -10.92
N TYR A 157 -0.34 4.92 -10.67
CA TYR A 157 0.48 5.91 -11.34
C TYR A 157 1.74 6.16 -10.53
N GLN A 158 2.86 6.36 -11.22
CA GLN A 158 4.11 6.77 -10.59
C GLN A 158 4.78 7.86 -11.41
N THR A 159 5.19 8.94 -10.74
CA THR A 159 5.89 10.06 -11.36
C THR A 159 7.39 9.78 -11.49
N THR A 160 8.08 10.63 -12.24
CA THR A 160 9.55 10.59 -12.38
C THR A 160 10.28 10.79 -11.06
N ASN A 161 9.69 11.49 -10.10
CA ASN A 161 10.28 11.78 -8.77
C ASN A 161 9.90 10.74 -7.71
N GLY A 162 9.03 9.75 -8.08
CA GLY A 162 8.67 8.65 -7.21
C GLY A 162 7.34 8.82 -6.46
N THR A 163 6.60 9.92 -6.68
CA THR A 163 5.22 10.08 -6.16
C THR A 163 4.34 8.98 -6.76
N ARG A 164 3.57 8.30 -5.91
CA ARG A 164 2.69 7.21 -6.32
C ARG A 164 1.25 7.49 -5.94
N ILE A 165 0.33 7.27 -6.88
CA ILE A 165 -1.12 7.31 -6.63
C ILE A 165 -1.69 5.94 -6.99
N ALA A 166 -2.33 5.30 -6.02
CA ALA A 166 -3.10 4.09 -6.22
C ALA A 166 -4.59 4.41 -6.20
N ALA A 167 -5.30 4.09 -7.27
CA ALA A 167 -6.74 4.26 -7.39
C ALA A 167 -7.44 2.91 -7.47
N ARG A 168 -8.43 2.69 -6.61
CA ARG A 168 -9.26 1.48 -6.62
C ARG A 168 -10.68 1.78 -6.16
N PRO A 169 -11.69 1.04 -6.64
CA PRO A 169 -13.03 1.11 -6.06
C PRO A 169 -13.05 0.38 -4.72
N SER A 170 -13.94 0.80 -3.81
CA SER A 170 -14.28 -0.03 -2.65
C SER A 170 -15.05 -1.26 -3.11
N GLY A 171 -14.84 -2.39 -2.48
CA GLY A 171 -15.59 -3.63 -2.72
C GLY A 171 -16.93 -3.71 -1.96
N THR A 172 -17.29 -2.65 -1.24
CA THR A 172 -18.52 -2.57 -0.43
C THR A 172 -19.41 -1.46 -0.92
#